data_21f7b8c8cb1573bebc878a4ed167cbd7
#
_entry.id   21f7b8c8cb1573bebc878a4ed167cbd7
#
_cell.length_a   1.000
_cell.length_b   1.000
_cell.length_c   1.000
_cell.angle_alpha   90.00
_cell.angle_beta   90.00
_cell.angle_gamma   90.00
#
_symmetry.space_group_name_H-M   'P 1'
#
loop_
_entity.id
_entity.type
_entity.pdbx_description
1 polymer ?
#
loop_
_entity_poly.entity_id
_entity_poly.type
_entity_poly.pdbx_seq_one_letter_code
_entity_poly.pdbx_strand_id
1 'polypeptide(L)'
;IIGKPWSSTRVEAMTSAGNSRPAARYGSRGSSEKNSGSWTNKALVLIFVAIFIALIFFGFRYFQEKERVNAQVSIVTQEVLSDDSTRVWVDVTRNHTDEDAYCIVQAFDYSKSEVGRREFPVPAGGNETQRIAVDVPTNARAVAGGAYGCSGNIPEYLDMDNPDYAESR
;
A
#
# COMPACT_ATOMS: atom_id res chain seq x y z
N ILE A 1 27.34 -35.58 -76.64
CA ILE A 1 27.85 -34.44 -77.36
C ILE A 1 28.30 -33.45 -76.26
N ILE A 2 29.59 -33.46 -75.98
CA ILE A 2 30.62 -32.45 -76.24
C ILE A 2 30.33 -31.18 -75.38
N GLY A 3 31.24 -30.82 -74.58
CA GLY A 3 32.60 -30.40 -74.57
C GLY A 3 32.95 -29.66 -73.27
N LYS A 4 33.95 -30.08 -72.80
CA LYS A 4 35.30 -29.62 -72.46
C LYS A 4 35.55 -28.29 -71.78
N PRO A 5 36.72 -28.19 -71.22
CA PRO A 5 37.02 -27.47 -69.94
C PRO A 5 37.80 -26.19 -70.21
N TRP A 6 37.92 -25.35 -69.20
CA TRP A 6 38.91 -24.26 -69.19
C TRP A 6 39.44 -24.11 -67.80
N SER A 7 40.57 -24.52 -67.52
CA SER A 7 41.91 -23.94 -67.70
C SER A 7 42.15 -22.70 -66.82
N SER A 8 42.95 -22.97 -65.85
CA SER A 8 43.77 -22.11 -65.03
C SER A 8 44.21 -20.80 -65.68
N THR A 9 44.10 -19.73 -65.00
CA THR A 9 45.07 -18.62 -65.14
C THR A 9 45.30 -17.98 -63.78
N ARG A 10 46.50 -18.11 -63.36
CA ARG A 10 47.26 -17.44 -62.33
C ARG A 10 47.09 -15.93 -62.51
N VAL A 11 46.73 -15.20 -61.47
CA VAL A 11 47.06 -13.76 -61.38
C VAL A 11 47.60 -13.50 -59.98
N GLU A 12 48.75 -13.01 -60.07
CA GLU A 12 49.71 -12.62 -59.05
C GLU A 12 49.21 -11.59 -58.06
N ALA A 13 49.92 -11.64 -56.99
CA ALA A 13 50.03 -10.67 -55.92
C ALA A 13 49.78 -9.21 -56.38
N MET A 14 48.84 -8.54 -55.72
CA MET A 14 48.83 -7.10 -55.55
C MET A 14 48.65 -6.79 -54.07
N THR A 15 49.77 -6.50 -53.49
CA THR A 15 50.12 -5.35 -52.65
C THR A 15 48.99 -4.81 -51.73
N SER A 16 49.20 -5.06 -50.51
CA SER A 16 48.91 -4.19 -49.36
C SER A 16 48.42 -2.77 -49.76
N ALA A 17 47.13 -2.56 -49.69
CA ALA A 17 46.58 -1.23 -49.49
C ALA A 17 45.89 -1.21 -48.13
N GLY A 18 46.44 -0.41 -47.25
CA GLY A 18 45.96 -0.23 -45.91
C GLY A 18 44.48 0.16 -45.87
N ASN A 19 43.64 -0.70 -45.41
CA ASN A 19 42.26 -0.42 -45.12
C ASN A 19 42.20 0.31 -43.80
N SER A 20 42.42 1.62 -43.81
CA SER A 20 42.09 2.51 -42.73
C SER A 20 40.56 2.54 -42.59
N ARG A 21 40.02 1.71 -41.76
CA ARG A 21 38.61 1.79 -41.35
C ARG A 21 38.36 3.15 -40.78
N PRO A 22 37.33 3.90 -41.26
CA PRO A 22 36.97 5.15 -40.66
C PRO A 22 36.60 4.87 -39.22
N ALA A 23 37.23 5.61 -38.28
CA ALA A 23 36.90 5.56 -36.87
C ALA A 23 35.41 5.76 -36.69
N ALA A 24 34.75 4.80 -36.08
CA ALA A 24 33.33 4.85 -35.77
C ALA A 24 33.01 6.17 -35.07
N ARG A 25 32.08 6.94 -35.65
CA ARG A 25 31.63 8.24 -35.13
C ARG A 25 30.92 8.18 -33.79
N TYR A 26 30.80 7.01 -33.22
CA TYR A 26 30.39 6.81 -31.85
C TYR A 26 31.61 6.38 -31.04
N GLY A 27 32.30 7.40 -30.56
CA GLY A 27 33.34 7.21 -29.57
C GLY A 27 32.68 6.62 -28.33
N SER A 28 32.85 5.32 -28.14
CA SER A 28 32.88 4.82 -26.77
C SER A 28 34.09 5.49 -26.11
N ARG A 29 33.85 6.62 -25.46
CA ARG A 29 34.75 7.09 -24.43
C ARG A 29 34.80 5.99 -23.40
N GLY A 30 35.74 5.06 -23.59
CA GLY A 30 36.31 4.37 -22.48
C GLY A 30 36.86 5.46 -21.57
N SER A 31 36.06 5.88 -20.64
CA SER A 31 36.56 6.66 -19.51
C SER A 31 37.56 5.73 -18.82
N SER A 32 38.83 6.00 -19.12
CA SER A 32 39.92 5.63 -18.25
C SER A 32 39.63 6.30 -16.93
N GLU A 33 38.87 5.61 -16.10
CA GLU A 33 38.51 6.01 -14.75
C GLU A 33 39.80 5.95 -13.95
N LYS A 34 40.47 7.09 -13.94
CA LYS A 34 41.51 7.36 -12.96
C LYS A 34 40.92 7.02 -11.60
N ASN A 35 41.57 6.10 -10.95
CA ASN A 35 41.32 5.52 -9.63
C ASN A 35 41.33 6.60 -8.48
N SER A 36 40.62 7.71 -8.69
CA SER A 36 40.31 8.70 -7.63
C SER A 36 38.95 8.43 -6.97
N GLY A 37 38.25 7.37 -7.42
CA GLY A 37 36.91 7.05 -6.99
C GLY A 37 36.80 6.15 -5.76
N SER A 38 37.89 5.76 -5.11
CA SER A 38 37.82 4.84 -3.97
C SER A 38 37.08 5.45 -2.77
N TRP A 39 37.21 6.74 -2.56
CA TRP A 39 36.55 7.42 -1.43
C TRP A 39 35.11 7.79 -1.73
N THR A 40 34.82 8.27 -2.94
CA THR A 40 33.46 8.55 -3.41
C THR A 40 32.62 7.28 -3.47
N ASN A 41 33.17 6.17 -3.96
CA ASN A 41 32.48 4.89 -3.97
C ASN A 41 32.21 4.36 -2.55
N LYS A 42 33.17 4.50 -1.63
CA LYS A 42 32.96 4.14 -0.23
C LYS A 42 31.92 5.02 0.44
N ALA A 43 31.94 6.33 0.19
CA ALA A 43 30.93 7.26 0.69
C ALA A 43 29.53 6.93 0.14
N LEU A 44 29.42 6.61 -1.14
CA LEU A 44 28.17 6.23 -1.77
C LEU A 44 27.62 4.93 -1.18
N VAL A 45 28.45 3.91 -0.97
CA VAL A 45 28.05 2.67 -0.31
C VAL A 45 27.58 2.93 1.11
N LEU A 46 28.28 3.77 1.88
CA LEU A 46 27.88 4.12 3.24
C LEU A 46 26.52 4.83 3.27
N ILE A 47 26.27 5.73 2.32
CA ILE A 47 24.97 6.41 2.20
C ILE A 47 23.87 5.39 1.89
N PHE A 48 24.08 4.47 0.94
CA PHE A 48 23.10 3.42 0.65
C PHE A 48 22.83 2.51 1.84
N VAL A 49 23.85 2.11 2.58
CA VAL A 49 23.71 1.31 3.80
C VAL A 49 22.94 2.09 4.86
N ALA A 50 23.24 3.36 5.05
CA ALA A 50 22.52 4.21 6.02
C ALA A 50 21.03 4.36 5.65
N ILE A 51 20.72 4.60 4.36
CA ILE A 51 19.33 4.66 3.87
C ILE A 51 18.64 3.32 4.07
N PHE A 52 19.31 2.21 3.77
CA PHE A 52 18.72 0.88 3.93
C PHE A 52 18.41 0.55 5.39
N ILE A 53 19.31 0.89 6.32
CA ILE A 53 19.08 0.75 7.77
C ILE A 53 17.91 1.64 8.21
N ALA A 54 17.84 2.87 7.72
CA ALA A 54 16.74 3.78 8.02
C ALA A 54 15.40 3.22 7.52
N LEU A 55 15.34 2.67 6.30
CA LEU A 55 14.13 2.05 5.76
C LEU A 55 13.68 0.83 6.58
N ILE A 56 14.62 -0.01 7.00
CA ILE A 56 14.31 -1.15 7.88
C ILE A 56 13.77 -0.65 9.22
N PHE A 57 14.43 0.33 9.83
CA PHE A 57 14.01 0.89 11.12
C PHE A 57 12.63 1.54 11.05
N PHE A 58 12.38 2.39 10.05
CA PHE A 58 11.07 3.03 9.86
C PHE A 58 10.00 2.01 9.45
N GLY A 59 10.35 1.03 8.61
CA GLY A 59 9.46 -0.06 8.26
C GLY A 59 9.03 -0.86 9.49
N PHE A 60 9.97 -1.25 10.33
CA PHE A 60 9.70 -1.98 11.56
C PHE A 60 8.82 -1.16 12.53
N ARG A 61 9.12 0.13 12.71
CA ARG A 61 8.28 1.05 13.50
C ARG A 61 6.86 1.13 12.94
N TYR A 62 6.72 1.24 11.62
CA TYR A 62 5.41 1.31 10.97
C TYR A 62 4.58 0.03 11.17
N PHE A 63 5.21 -1.14 11.12
CA PHE A 63 4.52 -2.41 11.38
C PHE A 63 4.09 -2.53 12.83
N GLN A 64 4.95 -2.14 13.78
CA GLN A 64 4.58 -2.15 15.21
C GLN A 64 3.41 -1.22 15.54
N GLU A 65 3.32 -0.07 14.88
CA GLU A 65 2.17 0.84 15.07
C GLU A 65 0.86 0.20 14.57
N LYS A 66 0.92 -0.59 13.49
CA LYS A 66 -0.26 -1.29 12.97
C LYS A 66 -0.72 -2.44 13.88
N GLU A 67 0.19 -3.11 14.56
CA GLU A 67 -0.17 -4.18 15.51
C GLU A 67 -0.82 -3.65 16.79
N ARG A 68 -0.66 -2.36 17.10
CA ARG A 68 -1.34 -1.70 18.22
C ARG A 68 -2.83 -1.42 17.98
N VAL A 69 -3.29 -1.54 16.74
CA VAL A 69 -4.71 -1.42 16.42
C VAL A 69 -5.37 -2.76 16.73
N ASN A 70 -5.87 -2.91 17.95
CA ASN A 70 -6.47 -4.15 18.45
C ASN A 70 -7.76 -4.54 17.75
N ALA A 71 -8.40 -3.60 17.04
CA ALA A 71 -9.67 -3.83 16.35
C ALA A 71 -9.69 -3.17 14.97
N GLN A 72 -10.31 -3.84 14.01
CA GLN A 72 -10.58 -3.33 12.68
C GLN A 72 -12.06 -3.42 12.40
N VAL A 73 -12.64 -2.39 11.78
CA VAL A 73 -14.03 -2.35 11.39
C VAL A 73 -14.13 -2.34 9.87
N SER A 74 -15.02 -3.16 9.32
CA SER A 74 -15.34 -3.21 7.89
C SER A 74 -16.84 -3.14 7.68
N ILE A 75 -17.27 -2.40 6.65
CA ILE A 75 -18.68 -2.30 6.28
C ILE A 75 -19.10 -3.57 5.55
N VAL A 76 -20.22 -4.13 5.94
CA VAL A 76 -20.84 -5.29 5.29
C VAL A 76 -22.00 -4.83 4.40
N THR A 77 -22.92 -4.08 4.98
CA THR A 77 -24.10 -3.53 4.28
C THR A 77 -24.67 -2.36 5.06
N GLN A 78 -25.62 -1.69 4.46
CA GLN A 78 -26.35 -0.60 5.10
C GLN A 78 -27.81 -0.62 4.70
N GLU A 79 -28.65 -0.06 5.55
CA GLU A 79 -30.07 0.11 5.34
C GLU A 79 -30.48 1.52 5.78
N VAL A 80 -31.13 2.26 4.90
CA VAL A 80 -31.66 3.58 5.22
C VAL A 80 -32.98 3.38 5.95
N LEU A 81 -33.02 3.68 7.25
CA LEU A 81 -34.24 3.55 8.06
C LEU A 81 -35.17 4.73 7.83
N SER A 82 -34.61 5.95 7.76
CA SER A 82 -35.34 7.20 7.57
C SER A 82 -34.42 8.25 6.93
N ASP A 83 -34.91 9.47 6.78
CA ASP A 83 -34.08 10.58 6.27
C ASP A 83 -33.04 11.08 7.33
N ASP A 84 -33.26 10.75 8.60
CA ASP A 84 -32.45 11.15 9.76
C ASP A 84 -31.73 9.98 10.44
N SER A 85 -31.84 8.73 9.91
CA SER A 85 -31.20 7.56 10.48
C SER A 85 -30.85 6.50 9.44
N THR A 86 -29.67 5.95 9.57
CA THR A 86 -29.19 4.84 8.73
C THR A 86 -28.59 3.74 9.60
N ARG A 87 -29.00 2.48 9.35
CA ARG A 87 -28.38 1.31 10.00
C ARG A 87 -27.22 0.81 9.15
N VAL A 88 -26.06 0.67 9.81
CA VAL A 88 -24.85 0.18 9.17
C VAL A 88 -24.44 -1.14 9.83
N TRP A 89 -24.33 -2.18 9.03
CA TRP A 89 -23.85 -3.48 9.48
C TRP A 89 -22.35 -3.54 9.28
N VAL A 90 -21.61 -3.81 10.35
CA VAL A 90 -20.17 -3.86 10.36
C VAL A 90 -19.66 -5.18 10.90
N ASP A 91 -18.56 -5.67 10.35
CA ASP A 91 -17.76 -6.73 10.95
C ASP A 91 -16.58 -6.08 11.67
N VAL A 92 -16.49 -6.30 12.96
CA VAL A 92 -15.37 -5.90 13.80
C VAL A 92 -14.48 -7.12 14.01
N THR A 93 -13.23 -7.05 13.56
CA THR A 93 -12.23 -8.08 13.75
C THR A 93 -11.20 -7.59 14.76
N ARG A 94 -10.90 -8.41 15.79
CA ARG A 94 -9.98 -8.07 16.88
C ARG A 94 -8.83 -9.05 16.94
N ASN A 95 -7.63 -8.53 17.16
CA ASN A 95 -6.43 -9.34 17.40
C ASN A 95 -6.33 -9.77 18.88
N HIS A 96 -6.83 -8.93 19.78
CA HIS A 96 -6.87 -9.17 21.23
C HIS A 96 -8.30 -8.97 21.70
N THR A 97 -8.96 -10.09 22.04
CA THR A 97 -10.35 -10.07 22.51
C THR A 97 -10.49 -9.77 23.99
N ASP A 98 -9.39 -9.79 24.71
CA ASP A 98 -9.28 -9.49 26.15
C ASP A 98 -9.16 -7.98 26.45
N GLU A 99 -9.04 -7.15 25.43
CA GLU A 99 -8.96 -5.70 25.56
C GLU A 99 -10.23 -5.03 25.03
N ASP A 100 -10.64 -3.96 25.70
CA ASP A 100 -11.72 -3.11 25.22
C ASP A 100 -11.28 -2.29 24.00
N ALA A 101 -12.22 -2.05 23.11
CA ALA A 101 -12.02 -1.19 21.95
C ALA A 101 -13.29 -0.35 21.69
N TYR A 102 -13.16 0.67 20.87
CA TYR A 102 -14.30 1.35 20.28
C TYR A 102 -14.05 1.57 18.80
N CYS A 103 -15.12 1.64 18.04
CA CYS A 103 -15.05 1.86 16.62
C CYS A 103 -15.95 3.03 16.21
N ILE A 104 -15.62 3.64 15.08
CA ILE A 104 -16.35 4.77 14.53
C ILE A 104 -16.87 4.41 13.15
N VAL A 105 -18.15 4.63 12.92
CA VAL A 105 -18.82 4.53 11.63
C VAL A 105 -19.33 5.90 11.19
N GLN A 106 -19.39 6.09 9.89
CA GLN A 106 -19.84 7.33 9.25
C GLN A 106 -20.94 7.02 8.25
N ALA A 107 -21.76 8.01 7.99
CA ALA A 107 -22.77 7.98 6.95
C ALA A 107 -22.54 9.13 5.97
N PHE A 108 -22.69 8.86 4.67
CA PHE A 108 -22.40 9.80 3.59
C PHE A 108 -23.64 9.97 2.70
N ASP A 109 -23.82 11.18 2.17
CA ASP A 109 -24.81 11.50 1.15
C ASP A 109 -24.27 11.25 -0.29
N TYR A 110 -25.09 11.61 -1.30
CA TYR A 110 -24.72 11.51 -2.72
C TYR A 110 -23.53 12.39 -3.10
N SER A 111 -23.30 13.50 -2.38
CA SER A 111 -22.17 14.41 -2.61
C SER A 111 -20.89 13.92 -1.95
N LYS A 112 -20.94 12.78 -1.25
CA LYS A 112 -19.87 12.23 -0.43
C LYS A 112 -19.55 13.10 0.81
N SER A 113 -20.48 13.92 1.21
CA SER A 113 -20.40 14.64 2.46
C SER A 113 -20.79 13.74 3.61
N GLU A 114 -20.08 13.82 4.73
CA GLU A 114 -20.45 13.13 5.95
C GLU A 114 -21.70 13.78 6.53
N VAL A 115 -22.78 13.00 6.63
CA VAL A 115 -24.07 13.45 7.16
C VAL A 115 -24.39 12.86 8.52
N GLY A 116 -23.58 11.92 8.99
CA GLY A 116 -23.73 11.33 10.31
C GLY A 116 -22.50 10.56 10.73
N ARG A 117 -22.33 10.44 12.05
CA ARG A 117 -21.23 9.69 12.66
C ARG A 117 -21.70 9.08 13.97
N ARG A 118 -21.29 7.84 14.24
CA ARG A 118 -21.51 7.23 15.54
C ARG A 118 -20.29 6.46 15.98
N GLU A 119 -19.95 6.65 17.24
CA GLU A 119 -18.98 5.85 17.97
C GLU A 119 -19.71 4.75 18.72
N PHE A 120 -19.15 3.57 18.74
CA PHE A 120 -19.74 2.47 19.46
C PHE A 120 -18.67 1.64 20.18
N PRO A 121 -18.95 1.23 21.43
CA PRO A 121 -18.02 0.43 22.23
C PRO A 121 -17.99 -1.01 21.72
N VAL A 122 -16.85 -1.67 21.88
CA VAL A 122 -16.64 -3.09 21.63
C VAL A 122 -15.96 -3.65 22.89
N PRO A 123 -16.75 -4.07 23.90
CA PRO A 123 -16.21 -4.51 25.17
C PRO A 123 -15.36 -5.77 25.03
N ALA A 124 -14.46 -5.99 26.00
CA ALA A 124 -13.64 -7.18 26.06
C ALA A 124 -14.50 -8.46 26.06
N GLY A 125 -13.95 -9.54 25.54
CA GLY A 125 -14.64 -10.82 25.37
C GLY A 125 -15.23 -11.03 23.99
N GLY A 126 -15.98 -12.11 23.82
CA GLY A 126 -16.61 -12.48 22.54
C GLY A 126 -15.65 -13.12 21.53
N ASN A 127 -16.07 -13.15 20.26
CA ASN A 127 -15.33 -13.75 19.17
C ASN A 127 -14.34 -12.78 18.55
N GLU A 128 -13.29 -13.29 17.88
CA GLU A 128 -12.34 -12.50 17.10
C GLU A 128 -13.04 -11.65 16.03
N THR A 129 -14.07 -12.18 15.41
CA THR A 129 -14.90 -11.44 14.45
C THR A 129 -16.33 -11.42 14.91
N GLN A 130 -16.90 -10.23 15.02
CA GLN A 130 -18.26 -10.01 15.49
C GLN A 130 -18.98 -9.07 14.52
N ARG A 131 -20.20 -9.48 14.10
CA ARG A 131 -21.09 -8.63 13.32
C ARG A 131 -21.97 -7.79 14.22
N ILE A 132 -21.96 -6.49 14.00
CA ILE A 132 -22.71 -5.51 14.80
C ILE A 132 -23.52 -4.64 13.86
N ALA A 133 -24.77 -4.38 14.24
CA ALA A 133 -25.61 -3.39 13.56
C ALA A 133 -25.55 -2.08 14.36
N VAL A 134 -25.23 -0.98 13.72
CA VAL A 134 -25.09 0.33 14.34
C VAL A 134 -26.05 1.31 13.67
N ASP A 135 -26.93 1.91 14.45
CA ASP A 135 -27.82 2.96 13.96
C ASP A 135 -27.13 4.31 14.04
N VAL A 136 -26.86 4.89 12.89
CA VAL A 136 -26.17 6.17 12.77
C VAL A 136 -27.19 7.28 12.58
N PRO A 137 -27.31 8.24 13.52
CA PRO A 137 -28.15 9.42 13.33
C PRO A 137 -27.52 10.30 12.24
N THR A 138 -28.37 10.80 11.34
CA THR A 138 -27.93 11.60 10.20
C THR A 138 -28.71 12.91 10.12
N ASN A 139 -28.07 13.95 9.63
CA ASN A 139 -28.70 15.27 9.44
C ASN A 139 -29.27 15.45 8.02
N ALA A 140 -29.06 14.45 7.13
CA ALA A 140 -29.63 14.34 5.81
C ALA A 140 -29.64 12.87 5.40
N ARG A 141 -30.41 12.53 4.36
CA ARG A 141 -30.54 11.16 3.89
C ARG A 141 -29.20 10.58 3.45
N ALA A 142 -28.74 9.57 4.17
CA ALA A 142 -27.52 8.83 3.83
C ALA A 142 -27.75 7.87 2.66
N VAL A 143 -26.74 7.68 1.83
CA VAL A 143 -26.71 6.71 0.71
C VAL A 143 -25.57 5.73 0.83
N ALA A 144 -24.60 6.00 1.70
CA ALA A 144 -23.45 5.12 1.93
C ALA A 144 -23.03 5.16 3.39
N GLY A 145 -22.64 3.98 3.94
CA GLY A 145 -21.93 3.86 5.20
C GLY A 145 -20.43 3.80 4.97
N GLY A 146 -19.65 4.27 5.94
CA GLY A 146 -18.21 4.21 5.96
C GLY A 146 -17.67 3.72 7.30
N ALA A 147 -16.58 2.96 7.27
CA ALA A 147 -15.82 2.62 8.44
C ALA A 147 -14.67 3.64 8.60
N TYR A 148 -14.66 4.37 9.70
CA TYR A 148 -13.58 5.31 9.99
C TYR A 148 -12.37 4.59 10.59
N GLY A 149 -12.61 3.74 11.59
CA GLY A 149 -11.59 2.95 12.28
C GLY A 149 -11.96 2.61 13.70
N CYS A 150 -11.04 1.92 14.37
CA CYS A 150 -11.15 1.54 15.77
C CYS A 150 -9.92 1.98 16.57
N SER A 151 -10.08 2.10 17.89
CA SER A 151 -9.01 2.42 18.83
C SER A 151 -9.25 1.72 20.17
N GLY A 152 -8.15 1.37 20.87
CA GLY A 152 -8.21 0.90 22.25
C GLY A 152 -8.11 2.03 23.28
N ASN A 153 -7.94 3.29 22.86
CA ASN A 153 -7.92 4.43 23.77
C ASN A 153 -9.35 4.99 23.93
N ILE A 154 -10.09 4.42 24.87
CA ILE A 154 -11.52 4.66 25.07
C ILE A 154 -11.74 6.04 25.66
N PRO A 155 -12.59 6.88 25.03
CA PRO A 155 -12.99 8.16 25.61
C PRO A 155 -13.81 7.97 26.89
N GLU A 156 -13.63 8.83 27.88
CA GLU A 156 -14.33 8.76 29.19
C GLU A 156 -15.86 8.91 29.08
N TYR A 157 -16.35 9.50 27.98
CA TYR A 157 -17.78 9.67 27.75
C TYR A 157 -18.48 8.44 27.16
N LEU A 158 -17.70 7.44 26.70
CA LEU A 158 -18.24 6.25 26.05
C LEU A 158 -18.49 5.17 27.11
N ASP A 159 -19.77 4.81 27.30
CA ASP A 159 -20.17 3.76 28.24
C ASP A 159 -19.90 2.38 27.63
N MET A 160 -18.97 1.65 28.23
CA MET A 160 -18.58 0.29 27.80
C MET A 160 -19.54 -0.79 28.32
N ASP A 161 -20.23 -0.52 29.43
CA ASP A 161 -21.11 -1.49 30.08
C ASP A 161 -22.51 -1.54 29.47
N ASN A 162 -22.90 -0.46 28.76
CA ASN A 162 -24.19 -0.36 28.09
C ASN A 162 -24.02 -0.01 26.61
N PRO A 163 -23.60 -0.96 25.78
CA PRO A 163 -23.40 -0.69 24.37
C PRO A 163 -24.74 -0.43 23.67
N ASP A 164 -25.01 0.84 23.38
CA ASP A 164 -26.17 1.28 22.62
C ASP A 164 -25.87 1.22 21.12
N TYR A 165 -25.90 0.04 20.52
CA TYR A 165 -25.58 -0.14 19.09
C TYR A 165 -26.78 0.09 18.20
N ALA A 166 -27.65 -0.84 18.19
CA ALA A 166 -28.95 -0.89 17.59
C ALA A 166 -29.78 -1.85 18.43
N GLU A 167 -31.04 -1.56 18.57
CA GLU A 167 -31.96 -2.51 19.19
C GLU A 167 -31.91 -3.80 18.41
N SER A 168 -31.32 -4.86 19.01
CA SER A 168 -31.30 -6.19 18.42
C SER A 168 -32.74 -6.70 18.36
N ARG A 169 -33.32 -6.72 17.14
CA ARG A 169 -34.55 -7.46 16.87
C ARG A 169 -34.24 -8.90 16.55
#